data_a02b889596d36a5f7d7a8f42ea41a9e1
#
_entry.id   a02b889596d36a5f7d7a8f42ea41a9e1
#
_cell.length_a   1.000
_cell.length_b   1.000
_cell.length_c   1.000
_cell.angle_alpha   90.00
_cell.angle_beta   90.00
_cell.angle_gamma   90.00
#
_symmetry.space_group_name_H-M   'P 1'
#
loop_
_entity.id
_entity.type
_entity.pdbx_description
1 polymer ?
#
loop_
_entity_poly.entity_id
_entity_poly.type
_entity_poly.pdbx_seq_one_letter_code
_entity_poly.pdbx_strand_id
1 'polypeptide(L)'
;MSTVQRIDHVAIVVDDIESALAFWRDGLGLEVTHVEDVPSQESIVAFLPTGNSEVELVKPASPESSVARFLSKRGPGVHHICFEVDDLAQFLEHLQGLGVRLINTEPVVGTGGKLIAFIHPESTQGVLVELYQLTRTEPEIRLARARNLADRALGQGQVMAAGVLAFLRALRTDTDGKDGGSYKL
;
A
#
# COMPACT_ATOMS: atom_id res chain seq x y z
N MET A 1 -9.14 -23.68 7.56
CA MET A 1 -7.84 -23.27 7.03
C MET A 1 -7.90 -21.78 6.82
N SER A 2 -7.02 -21.02 7.46
CA SER A 2 -6.98 -19.57 7.30
C SER A 2 -6.61 -19.18 5.86
N THR A 3 -7.09 -18.03 5.38
CA THR A 3 -6.94 -17.59 3.98
C THR A 3 -6.45 -16.15 3.90
N VAL A 4 -5.67 -15.87 2.84
CA VAL A 4 -5.32 -14.51 2.46
C VAL A 4 -6.54 -13.82 1.87
N GLN A 5 -6.86 -12.63 2.38
CA GLN A 5 -8.01 -11.83 1.94
C GLN A 5 -7.63 -10.86 0.83
N ARG A 6 -6.47 -10.20 0.96
CA ARG A 6 -5.97 -9.21 0.00
C ARG A 6 -4.53 -8.82 0.31
N ILE A 7 -3.89 -8.12 -0.62
CA ILE A 7 -2.73 -7.29 -0.29
C ILE A 7 -3.24 -6.04 0.44
N ASP A 8 -2.80 -5.84 1.68
CA ASP A 8 -3.16 -4.65 2.44
C ASP A 8 -2.34 -3.45 2.01
N HIS A 9 -1.01 -3.58 2.07
CA HIS A 9 -0.12 -2.50 1.64
C HIS A 9 1.21 -3.03 1.09
N VAL A 10 1.92 -2.11 0.43
CA VAL A 10 3.33 -2.25 0.08
C VAL A 10 4.09 -1.13 0.78
N ALA A 11 5.05 -1.50 1.63
CA ALA A 11 5.90 -0.56 2.32
C ALA A 11 7.18 -0.30 1.52
N ILE A 12 7.49 0.98 1.36
CA ILE A 12 8.66 1.46 0.64
C ILE A 12 9.49 2.33 1.58
N VAL A 13 10.71 1.90 1.85
CA VAL A 13 11.66 2.71 2.64
C VAL A 13 12.19 3.84 1.78
N VAL A 14 12.19 5.03 2.34
CA VAL A 14 12.65 6.26 1.70
C VAL A 14 13.63 7.00 2.62
N ASP A 15 14.52 7.79 2.03
CA ASP A 15 15.43 8.65 2.79
C ASP A 15 14.67 9.80 3.46
N ASP A 16 13.70 10.36 2.71
CA ASP A 16 12.88 11.48 3.16
C ASP A 16 11.48 11.40 2.56
N ILE A 17 10.45 11.53 3.40
CA ILE A 17 9.05 11.42 2.98
C ILE A 17 8.65 12.55 2.02
N GLU A 18 8.97 13.80 2.33
CA GLU A 18 8.57 14.94 1.47
C GLU A 18 9.21 14.84 0.09
N SER A 19 10.47 14.44 0.01
CA SER A 19 11.15 14.21 -1.28
C SER A 19 10.49 13.08 -2.08
N ALA A 20 10.07 12.01 -1.42
CA ALA A 20 9.38 10.89 -2.06
C ALA A 20 7.98 11.31 -2.55
N LEU A 21 7.27 12.17 -1.81
CA LEU A 21 5.95 12.66 -2.17
C LEU A 21 5.92 13.45 -3.48
N ALA A 22 7.04 14.03 -3.93
CA ALA A 22 7.14 14.66 -5.25
C ALA A 22 6.77 13.68 -6.39
N PHE A 23 7.09 12.39 -6.24
CA PHE A 23 6.66 11.37 -7.20
C PHE A 23 5.30 10.78 -6.85
N TRP A 24 5.14 10.31 -5.60
CA TRP A 24 3.94 9.53 -5.23
C TRP A 24 2.67 10.38 -5.17
N ARG A 25 2.76 11.57 -4.59
CA ARG A 25 1.63 12.51 -4.51
C ARG A 25 1.53 13.37 -5.77
N ASP A 26 2.60 14.08 -6.14
CA ASP A 26 2.53 15.12 -7.18
C ASP A 26 2.64 14.51 -8.59
N GLY A 27 3.37 13.41 -8.75
CA GLY A 27 3.52 12.69 -10.02
C GLY A 27 2.40 11.70 -10.31
N LEU A 28 2.07 10.81 -9.34
CA LEU A 28 1.04 9.77 -9.51
C LEU A 28 -0.36 10.22 -9.06
N GLY A 29 -0.48 11.33 -8.33
CA GLY A 29 -1.76 11.82 -7.82
C GLY A 29 -2.30 11.02 -6.63
N LEU A 30 -1.46 10.31 -5.88
CA LEU A 30 -1.89 9.61 -4.69
C LEU A 30 -2.08 10.59 -3.53
N GLU A 31 -3.22 10.52 -2.85
CA GLU A 31 -3.47 11.36 -1.68
C GLU A 31 -2.75 10.79 -0.45
N VAL A 32 -2.13 11.68 0.33
CA VAL A 32 -1.63 11.33 1.68
C VAL A 32 -2.78 11.49 2.66
N THR A 33 -3.23 10.40 3.27
CA THR A 33 -4.31 10.46 4.26
C THR A 33 -3.84 10.92 5.62
N HIS A 34 -2.66 10.48 6.04
CA HIS A 34 -2.02 10.90 7.28
C HIS A 34 -0.54 10.49 7.28
N VAL A 35 0.19 11.05 8.23
CA VAL A 35 1.57 10.65 8.57
C VAL A 35 1.56 10.30 10.05
N GLU A 36 2.14 9.16 10.40
CA GLU A 36 2.16 8.64 11.76
C GLU A 36 3.60 8.35 12.21
N ASP A 37 3.91 8.72 13.44
CA ASP A 37 5.09 8.21 14.15
C ASP A 37 4.73 6.84 14.74
N VAL A 38 5.53 5.82 14.42
CA VAL A 38 5.33 4.44 14.86
C VAL A 38 6.49 4.04 15.80
N PRO A 39 6.43 4.39 17.09
CA PRO A 39 7.53 4.16 18.03
C PRO A 39 7.92 2.69 18.17
N SER A 40 6.96 1.77 18.08
CA SER A 40 7.21 0.32 18.15
C SER A 40 8.09 -0.21 17.02
N GLN A 41 8.16 0.50 15.90
CA GLN A 41 8.97 0.19 14.72
C GLN A 41 10.09 1.20 14.50
N GLU A 42 10.20 2.21 15.37
CA GLU A 42 11.17 3.33 15.26
C GLU A 42 11.15 3.96 13.86
N SER A 43 9.95 4.24 13.34
CA SER A 43 9.73 4.73 11.98
C SER A 43 8.64 5.78 11.91
N ILE A 44 8.71 6.62 10.88
CA ILE A 44 7.66 7.56 10.47
C ILE A 44 7.07 7.02 9.17
N VAL A 45 5.75 6.93 9.09
CA VAL A 45 5.04 6.33 7.96
C VAL A 45 4.04 7.30 7.38
N ALA A 46 4.09 7.51 6.07
CA ALA A 46 3.06 8.23 5.33
C ALA A 46 2.19 7.21 4.57
N PHE A 47 0.87 7.37 4.68
CA PHE A 47 -0.14 6.44 4.15
C PHE A 47 -0.79 7.01 2.90
N LEU A 48 -0.68 6.27 1.78
CA LEU A 48 -1.17 6.67 0.46
C LEU A 48 -2.11 5.58 -0.10
N PRO A 49 -3.41 5.67 0.16
CA PRO A 49 -4.37 4.66 -0.32
C PRO A 49 -4.45 4.55 -1.83
N THR A 50 -4.60 3.32 -2.33
CA THR A 50 -4.69 2.98 -3.76
C THR A 50 -5.88 2.05 -4.05
N GLY A 51 -7.10 2.50 -3.74
CA GLY A 51 -8.30 1.65 -3.86
C GLY A 51 -8.48 0.75 -2.64
N ASN A 52 -8.33 -0.56 -2.77
CA ASN A 52 -8.42 -1.52 -1.67
C ASN A 52 -7.07 -1.90 -1.04
N SER A 53 -6.00 -1.29 -1.50
CA SER A 53 -4.62 -1.42 -0.99
C SER A 53 -4.05 -0.06 -0.62
N GLU A 54 -2.81 -0.03 -0.16
CA GLU A 54 -2.12 1.18 0.26
C GLU A 54 -0.63 1.13 -0.09
N VAL A 55 -0.04 2.26 -0.42
CA VAL A 55 1.40 2.45 -0.42
C VAL A 55 1.77 3.13 0.88
N GLU A 56 2.74 2.59 1.59
CA GLU A 56 3.31 3.21 2.78
C GLU A 56 4.73 3.69 2.48
N LEU A 57 5.00 4.98 2.68
CA LEU A 57 6.37 5.50 2.64
C LEU A 57 6.92 5.51 4.06
N VAL A 58 7.98 4.74 4.27
CA VAL A 58 8.55 4.49 5.60
C VAL A 58 9.92 5.14 5.71
N LYS A 59 10.06 6.04 6.68
CA LYS A 59 11.32 6.69 7.02
C LYS A 59 11.79 6.24 8.39
N PRO A 60 13.09 5.93 8.60
CA PRO A 60 13.60 5.63 9.93
C PRO A 60 13.45 6.83 10.86
N ALA A 61 12.99 6.60 12.09
CA ALA A 61 12.94 7.61 13.15
C ALA A 61 14.22 7.60 14.00
N SER A 62 14.99 6.49 13.97
CA SER A 62 16.28 6.38 14.63
C SER A 62 17.32 5.68 13.74
N PRO A 63 18.63 5.99 13.90
CA PRO A 63 19.68 5.32 13.13
C PRO A 63 19.86 3.84 13.52
N GLU A 64 19.37 3.42 14.68
CA GLU A 64 19.45 2.05 15.21
C GLU A 64 18.27 1.19 14.74
N SER A 65 17.24 1.76 14.13
CA SER A 65 16.05 1.06 13.70
C SER A 65 16.34 -0.01 12.64
N SER A 66 15.45 -0.99 12.52
CA SER A 66 15.51 -2.00 11.45
C SER A 66 15.38 -1.36 10.06
N VAL A 67 14.58 -0.31 9.96
CA VAL A 67 14.37 0.48 8.73
C VAL A 67 15.66 1.21 8.34
N ALA A 68 16.39 1.82 9.31
CA ALA A 68 17.67 2.45 9.04
C ALA A 68 18.73 1.44 8.58
N ARG A 69 18.76 0.24 9.17
CA ARG A 69 19.64 -0.85 8.73
C ARG A 69 19.31 -1.34 7.32
N PHE A 70 18.03 -1.41 6.96
CA PHE A 70 17.62 -1.72 5.60
C PHE A 70 18.12 -0.64 4.63
N LEU A 71 17.82 0.63 4.91
CA LEU A 71 18.18 1.78 4.10
C LEU A 71 19.70 1.85 3.86
N SER A 72 20.51 1.65 4.90
CA SER A 72 21.98 1.68 4.80
C SER A 72 22.57 0.54 3.96
N LYS A 73 21.91 -0.63 3.92
CA LYS A 73 22.41 -1.82 3.21
C LYS A 73 21.91 -1.92 1.77
N ARG A 74 20.69 -1.46 1.49
CA ARG A 74 20.00 -1.67 0.21
C ARG A 74 19.62 -0.37 -0.49
N GLY A 75 19.70 0.77 0.18
CA GLY A 75 19.15 2.03 -0.32
C GLY A 75 17.62 2.06 -0.20
N PRO A 76 16.99 3.14 -0.70
CA PRO A 76 15.54 3.24 -0.81
C PRO A 76 14.94 2.14 -1.68
N GLY A 77 13.76 1.65 -1.32
CA GLY A 77 13.09 0.61 -2.08
C GLY A 77 12.04 -0.16 -1.30
N VAL A 78 11.45 -1.17 -1.94
CA VAL A 78 10.42 -2.01 -1.32
C VAL A 78 10.99 -2.73 -0.10
N HIS A 79 10.36 -2.52 1.05
CA HIS A 79 10.71 -3.13 2.32
C HIS A 79 9.95 -4.43 2.54
N HIS A 80 8.62 -4.36 2.47
CA HIS A 80 7.75 -5.54 2.64
C HIS A 80 6.44 -5.40 1.86
N ILE A 81 5.79 -6.55 1.72
CA ILE A 81 4.41 -6.64 1.25
C ILE A 81 3.58 -7.19 2.42
N CYS A 82 2.48 -6.53 2.73
CA CYS A 82 1.57 -6.95 3.79
C CYS A 82 0.32 -7.61 3.22
N PHE A 83 -0.07 -8.75 3.78
CA PHE A 83 -1.29 -9.46 3.45
C PHE A 83 -2.24 -9.47 4.64
N GLU A 84 -3.50 -9.12 4.39
CA GLU A 84 -4.58 -9.34 5.34
C GLU A 84 -4.98 -10.81 5.33
N VAL A 85 -5.08 -11.41 6.52
CA VAL A 85 -5.55 -12.78 6.74
C VAL A 85 -6.74 -12.79 7.70
N ASP A 86 -7.57 -13.81 7.62
CA ASP A 86 -8.77 -13.95 8.46
C ASP A 86 -8.46 -14.45 9.88
N ASP A 87 -7.46 -15.33 10.05
CA ASP A 87 -7.00 -15.87 11.33
C ASP A 87 -5.46 -16.00 11.31
N LEU A 88 -4.78 -15.03 11.92
CA LEU A 88 -3.33 -14.95 11.91
C LEU A 88 -2.69 -16.09 12.70
N ALA A 89 -3.24 -16.47 13.84
CA ALA A 89 -2.69 -17.55 14.66
C ALA A 89 -2.72 -18.88 13.91
N GLN A 90 -3.86 -19.22 13.32
CA GLN A 90 -4.00 -20.45 12.50
C GLN A 90 -3.10 -20.40 11.26
N PHE A 91 -2.92 -19.21 10.66
CA PHE A 91 -2.05 -19.05 9.50
C PHE A 91 -0.58 -19.31 9.86
N LEU A 92 -0.11 -18.78 11.00
CA LEU A 92 1.25 -18.99 11.48
C LEU A 92 1.51 -20.46 11.83
N GLU A 93 0.57 -21.14 12.49
CA GLU A 93 0.66 -22.57 12.76
C GLU A 93 0.81 -23.39 11.47
N HIS A 94 0.01 -23.07 10.45
CA HIS A 94 0.11 -23.71 9.15
C HIS A 94 1.48 -23.49 8.50
N LEU A 95 2.00 -22.26 8.47
CA LEU A 95 3.31 -21.94 7.91
C LEU A 95 4.46 -22.64 8.66
N GLN A 96 4.38 -22.72 9.98
CA GLN A 96 5.33 -23.49 10.81
C GLN A 96 5.33 -24.98 10.43
N GLY A 97 4.14 -25.55 10.24
CA GLY A 97 3.99 -26.93 9.78
C GLY A 97 4.62 -27.21 8.41
N LEU A 98 4.75 -26.20 7.58
CA LEU A 98 5.44 -26.27 6.28
C LEU A 98 6.94 -25.97 6.36
N GLY A 99 7.48 -25.69 7.54
CA GLY A 99 8.90 -25.36 7.74
C GLY A 99 9.26 -23.94 7.29
N VAL A 100 8.28 -23.06 7.13
CA VAL A 100 8.51 -21.65 6.79
C VAL A 100 9.19 -20.95 7.97
N ARG A 101 10.27 -20.24 7.72
CA ARG A 101 10.97 -19.46 8.73
C ARG A 101 10.21 -18.17 9.03
N LEU A 102 9.65 -18.11 10.24
CA LEU A 102 8.97 -16.93 10.75
C LEU A 102 9.92 -16.04 11.55
N ILE A 103 9.71 -14.72 11.53
CA ILE A 103 10.34 -13.76 12.45
C ILE A 103 9.56 -13.75 13.76
N ASN A 104 8.21 -13.71 13.65
CA ASN A 104 7.31 -13.83 14.80
C ASN A 104 6.58 -15.18 14.71
N THR A 105 6.78 -16.03 15.68
CA THR A 105 6.12 -17.35 15.76
C THR A 105 4.69 -17.26 16.31
N GLU A 106 4.37 -16.14 16.96
CA GLU A 106 3.05 -15.79 17.49
C GLU A 106 2.67 -14.38 17.05
N PRO A 107 1.36 -14.06 16.96
CA PRO A 107 0.91 -12.70 16.68
C PRO A 107 1.45 -11.68 17.67
N VAL A 108 1.95 -10.57 17.20
CA VAL A 108 2.35 -9.41 18.02
C VAL A 108 1.43 -8.23 17.73
N VAL A 109 1.32 -7.30 18.68
CA VAL A 109 0.51 -6.10 18.50
C VAL A 109 1.31 -5.08 17.69
N GLY A 110 0.81 -4.74 16.51
CA GLY A 110 1.33 -3.70 15.64
C GLY A 110 0.59 -2.37 15.79
N THR A 111 0.77 -1.52 14.79
CA THR A 111 0.16 -0.18 14.71
C THR A 111 -1.37 -0.26 14.79
N GLY A 112 -2.00 0.64 15.53
CA GLY A 112 -3.47 0.69 15.68
C GLY A 112 -4.07 -0.51 16.40
N GLY A 113 -3.28 -1.31 17.13
CA GLY A 113 -3.75 -2.51 17.85
C GLY A 113 -4.01 -3.72 16.97
N LYS A 114 -3.58 -3.70 15.72
CA LYS A 114 -3.65 -4.83 14.78
C LYS A 114 -2.76 -5.97 15.24
N LEU A 115 -3.17 -7.21 15.00
CA LEU A 115 -2.29 -8.35 15.16
C LEU A 115 -1.45 -8.52 13.90
N ILE A 116 -0.13 -8.57 14.06
CA ILE A 116 0.82 -8.73 12.94
C ILE A 116 1.82 -9.85 13.20
N ALA A 117 2.42 -10.35 12.13
CA ALA A 117 3.59 -11.22 12.17
C ALA A 117 4.39 -11.11 10.87
N PHE A 118 5.70 -11.34 10.96
CA PHE A 118 6.60 -11.29 9.81
C PHE A 118 7.16 -12.66 9.46
N ILE A 119 7.20 -12.94 8.15
CA ILE A 119 7.86 -14.09 7.55
C ILE A 119 9.26 -13.66 7.09
N HIS A 120 10.27 -14.46 7.45
CA HIS A 120 11.65 -14.16 7.13
C HIS A 120 11.90 -14.23 5.60
N PRO A 121 12.63 -13.26 5.00
CA PRO A 121 12.91 -13.21 3.56
C PRO A 121 13.56 -14.47 2.97
N GLU A 122 14.25 -15.25 3.78
CA GLU A 122 14.84 -16.53 3.35
C GLU A 122 13.79 -17.54 2.85
N SER A 123 12.59 -17.54 3.41
CA SER A 123 11.50 -18.42 2.98
C SER A 123 10.64 -17.85 1.85
N THR A 124 10.89 -16.60 1.45
CA THR A 124 10.04 -15.84 0.50
C THR A 124 10.83 -15.29 -0.69
N GLN A 125 11.95 -15.92 -1.01
CA GLN A 125 12.83 -15.51 -2.12
C GLN A 125 13.36 -14.05 -1.99
N GLY A 126 13.63 -13.63 -0.75
CA GLY A 126 14.24 -12.33 -0.47
C GLY A 126 13.26 -11.19 -0.16
N VAL A 127 11.94 -11.45 -0.17
CA VAL A 127 10.90 -10.47 0.17
C VAL A 127 10.52 -10.61 1.64
N LEU A 128 10.57 -9.52 2.43
CA LEU A 128 9.95 -9.51 3.75
C LEU A 128 8.43 -9.50 3.57
N VAL A 129 7.73 -10.45 4.19
CA VAL A 129 6.28 -10.54 4.14
C VAL A 129 5.72 -10.26 5.53
N GLU A 130 4.78 -9.33 5.60
CA GLU A 130 3.98 -9.07 6.77
C GLU A 130 2.61 -9.73 6.60
N LEU A 131 2.14 -10.39 7.64
CA LEU A 131 0.77 -10.85 7.77
C LEU A 131 0.08 -10.02 8.83
N TYR A 132 -1.16 -9.63 8.59
CA TYR A 132 -1.92 -8.88 9.55
C TYR A 132 -3.37 -9.39 9.63
N GLN A 133 -3.94 -9.30 10.82
CA GLN A 133 -5.35 -9.60 11.05
C GLN A 133 -6.04 -8.37 11.64
N LEU A 134 -7.19 -7.98 11.04
CA LEU A 134 -8.09 -7.02 11.65
C LEU A 134 -8.68 -7.60 12.93
N THR A 135 -8.47 -6.92 14.05
CA THR A 135 -9.12 -7.29 15.31
C THR A 135 -10.59 -6.88 15.26
N ARG A 136 -11.47 -7.64 15.96
CA ARG A 136 -12.91 -7.36 16.01
C ARG A 136 -13.27 -6.02 16.66
N THR A 137 -12.32 -5.37 17.29
CA THR A 137 -12.47 -4.07 17.96
C THR A 137 -12.37 -2.86 17.04
N GLU A 138 -12.25 -3.07 15.72
CA GLU A 138 -12.16 -1.98 14.74
C GLU A 138 -13.34 -1.89 13.74
N PRO A 139 -14.61 -1.91 14.17
CA PRO A 139 -15.73 -1.73 13.24
C PRO A 139 -15.70 -0.33 12.59
N GLU A 140 -15.13 0.67 13.24
CA GLU A 140 -15.02 2.03 12.74
C GLU A 140 -14.01 2.15 11.58
N ILE A 141 -12.87 1.47 11.64
CA ILE A 141 -11.88 1.45 10.55
C ILE A 141 -12.43 0.72 9.33
N ARG A 142 -13.13 -0.40 9.51
CA ARG A 142 -13.85 -1.09 8.42
C ARG A 142 -14.89 -0.20 7.77
N LEU A 143 -15.67 0.52 8.58
CA LEU A 143 -16.72 1.42 8.08
C LEU A 143 -16.12 2.64 7.38
N ALA A 144 -15.03 3.21 7.91
CA ALA A 144 -14.30 4.30 7.27
C ALA A 144 -13.69 3.87 5.93
N ARG A 145 -13.05 2.68 5.86
CA ARG A 145 -12.53 2.10 4.60
C ARG A 145 -13.63 1.84 3.58
N ALA A 146 -14.77 1.29 4.01
CA ALA A 146 -15.91 1.04 3.13
C ALA A 146 -16.51 2.35 2.58
N ARG A 147 -16.61 3.41 3.41
CA ARG A 147 -17.04 4.75 2.98
C ARG A 147 -16.06 5.35 1.97
N ASN A 148 -14.76 5.31 2.25
CA ASN A 148 -13.74 5.81 1.32
C ASN A 148 -13.75 5.09 -0.02
N LEU A 149 -13.98 3.76 -0.04
CA LEU A 149 -14.15 2.99 -1.27
C LEU A 149 -15.42 3.40 -2.05
N ALA A 150 -16.53 3.62 -1.35
CA ALA A 150 -17.78 4.07 -1.96
C ALA A 150 -17.65 5.48 -2.54
N ASP A 151 -17.04 6.40 -1.80
CA ASP A 151 -16.82 7.79 -2.23
C ASP A 151 -15.87 7.87 -3.44
N ARG A 152 -14.83 7.05 -3.46
CA ARG A 152 -13.91 6.93 -4.61
C ARG A 152 -14.58 6.33 -5.83
N ALA A 153 -15.41 5.30 -5.66
CA ALA A 153 -16.18 4.72 -6.76
C ALA A 153 -17.14 5.74 -7.38
N LEU A 154 -17.77 6.57 -6.55
CA LEU A 154 -18.62 7.67 -7.00
C LEU A 154 -17.81 8.78 -7.67
N GLY A 155 -16.65 9.17 -7.11
CA GLY A 155 -15.74 10.15 -7.70
C GLY A 155 -15.13 9.69 -9.01
N GLN A 156 -14.71 8.44 -9.14
CA GLN A 156 -14.21 7.86 -10.39
C GLN A 156 -15.33 7.77 -11.46
N GLY A 157 -16.55 7.47 -11.06
CA GLY A 157 -17.71 7.50 -11.95
C GLY A 157 -17.95 8.89 -12.54
N GLN A 158 -17.79 9.96 -11.77
CA GLN A 158 -17.90 11.34 -12.24
C GLN A 158 -16.73 11.75 -13.15
N VAL A 159 -15.50 11.34 -12.83
CA VAL A 159 -14.32 11.61 -13.66
C VAL A 159 -14.40 10.85 -14.98
N MET A 160 -14.82 9.60 -14.97
CA MET A 160 -15.04 8.82 -16.20
C MET A 160 -16.15 9.42 -17.07
N ALA A 161 -17.26 9.84 -16.46
CA ALA A 161 -18.35 10.50 -17.20
C ALA A 161 -17.89 11.84 -17.81
N ALA A 162 -17.12 12.63 -17.07
CA ALA A 162 -16.55 13.89 -17.60
C ALA A 162 -15.52 13.63 -18.71
N GLY A 163 -14.67 12.61 -18.58
CA GLY A 163 -13.70 12.21 -19.61
C GLY A 163 -14.36 11.73 -20.89
N VAL A 164 -15.40 10.90 -20.80
CA VAL A 164 -16.18 10.44 -21.96
C VAL A 164 -16.89 11.60 -22.64
N LEU A 165 -17.48 12.51 -21.88
CA LEU A 165 -18.11 13.72 -22.43
C LEU A 165 -17.11 14.64 -23.13
N ALA A 166 -15.90 14.82 -22.56
CA ALA A 166 -14.85 15.61 -23.19
C ALA A 166 -14.34 14.94 -24.48
N PHE A 167 -14.15 13.62 -24.47
CA PHE A 167 -13.78 12.84 -25.66
C PHE A 167 -14.82 12.91 -26.76
N LEU A 168 -16.11 12.75 -26.43
CA LEU A 168 -17.20 12.89 -27.40
C LEU A 168 -17.34 14.32 -27.96
N ARG A 169 -17.03 15.35 -27.15
CA ARG A 169 -16.95 16.75 -27.65
C ARG A 169 -15.79 16.94 -28.61
N ALA A 170 -14.61 16.40 -28.30
CA ALA A 170 -13.45 16.50 -29.19
C ALA A 170 -13.70 15.80 -30.55
N LEU A 171 -14.35 14.64 -30.57
CA LEU A 171 -14.74 13.97 -31.81
C LEU A 171 -15.74 14.77 -32.64
N ARG A 172 -16.57 15.61 -32.00
CA ARG A 172 -17.59 16.42 -32.70
C ARG A 172 -17.02 17.69 -33.31
N THR A 173 -15.88 18.20 -32.84
CA THR A 173 -15.17 19.35 -33.38
C THR A 173 -14.24 19.00 -34.53
N ASP A 174 -13.87 17.73 -34.70
CA ASP A 174 -12.95 17.27 -35.77
C ASP A 174 -13.66 16.94 -37.10
N THR A 175 -14.99 17.01 -37.13
CA THR A 175 -15.78 16.81 -38.37
C THR A 175 -15.97 18.03 -39.22
N ASP A 176 -15.54 19.24 -38.78
CA ASP A 176 -15.70 20.51 -39.52
C ASP A 176 -14.38 21.11 -40.06
N GLY A 177 -13.27 20.38 -40.04
CA GLY A 177 -11.96 20.81 -40.56
C GLY A 177 -11.44 19.88 -41.65
N LYS A 178 -11.80 20.11 -42.93
CA LYS A 178 -11.02 19.65 -44.07
C LYS A 178 -9.66 20.33 -44.05
N ASP A 179 -8.56 19.58 -43.99
CA ASP A 179 -7.52 19.64 -45.01
C ASP A 179 -6.42 18.60 -44.75
N GLY A 180 -5.98 18.02 -45.86
CA GLY A 180 -5.06 16.90 -45.90
C GLY A 180 -3.61 17.26 -45.53
N GLY A 181 -3.02 16.40 -44.77
CA GLY A 181 -1.58 16.36 -44.50
C GLY A 181 -1.10 14.91 -44.42
N SER A 182 -0.52 14.44 -45.53
CA SER A 182 0.09 13.13 -45.60
C SER A 182 1.30 13.04 -44.66
N TYR A 183 1.30 12.16 -43.70
CA TYR A 183 2.54 11.73 -43.01
C TYR A 183 3.14 10.54 -43.76
N LYS A 184 4.36 10.74 -44.34
CA LYS A 184 5.24 9.65 -44.77
C LYS A 184 5.98 9.14 -43.51
N LEU A 185 6.10 7.83 -43.46
CA LEU A 185 6.93 7.05 -42.53
C LEU A 185 8.39 7.48 -42.56
#